data_09984eb2f7aab0bf5a6628dacd7d0a18
#
_entry.id   09984eb2f7aab0bf5a6628dacd7d0a18
#
_cell.length_a   1.000
_cell.length_b   1.000
_cell.length_c   1.000
_cell.angle_alpha   90.00
_cell.angle_beta   90.00
_cell.angle_gamma   90.00
#
_symmetry.space_group_name_H-M   'P 1'
#
loop_
_entity.id
_entity.type
_entity.pdbx_description
1 polymer ?
#
loop_
_entity_poly.entity_id
_entity_poly.type
_entity_poly.pdbx_seq_one_letter_code
_entity_poly.pdbx_strand_id
1 'polypeptide(L)'
;MLVGTETGDDAGVYLVRDLTDSGTGLVQTVDLITPLVDDPELFGQIAAANALSDVYAMGGRPITALNVCVFPKELEPAAARAILAGANQKLAEADTALLGGHTVRGPELLFGLSVTGIVDPTRIWRNVGARPGDGLILTKPLGSGLIATGYRRGLVSPEELATCVWHLTMLNRRAAEVLAAFPVSAATDVTGFGLIGHSLGMTRHGGVSLHIDCGRLPIYDGALRLAAAHVTCGGARNNRQAFASMVAVHPDVTEALGELLFDPQTSGGLLLALPAERCEEAISALRSASVPAALIGEVTKSTNHPLYAYC
;
A
#
# COMPACT_ATOMS: atom_id res chain seq x y z
N MET A 1 -12.05 15.44 15.50
CA MET A 1 -11.62 14.36 14.60
C MET A 1 -11.95 14.79 13.17
N LEU A 2 -11.04 14.64 12.23
CA LEU A 2 -11.24 14.96 10.79
C LEU A 2 -11.48 13.69 9.96
N VAL A 3 -10.78 12.62 10.32
CA VAL A 3 -10.92 11.27 9.74
C VAL A 3 -10.92 10.28 10.89
N GLY A 4 -11.92 9.42 10.94
CA GLY A 4 -12.07 8.37 11.95
C GLY A 4 -12.17 6.99 11.31
N THR A 5 -12.93 6.11 11.92
CA THR A 5 -13.11 4.72 11.45
C THR A 5 -14.27 4.55 10.47
N GLU A 6 -15.02 5.61 10.20
CA GLU A 6 -16.30 5.54 9.48
C GLU A 6 -16.12 5.20 7.99
N THR A 7 -15.07 5.72 7.37
CA THR A 7 -14.76 5.52 5.94
C THR A 7 -13.71 4.45 5.71
N GLY A 8 -13.02 3.99 6.79
CA GLY A 8 -11.95 2.99 6.70
C GLY A 8 -10.74 3.50 5.92
N ASP A 9 -10.42 4.79 6.10
CA ASP A 9 -9.21 5.40 5.55
C ASP A 9 -7.94 4.77 6.16
N ASP A 10 -6.79 4.94 5.50
CA ASP A 10 -5.53 4.30 5.85
C ASP A 10 -5.01 4.74 7.23
N ALA A 11 -5.31 5.98 7.65
CA ALA A 11 -4.97 6.47 9.00
C ALA A 11 -6.06 7.35 9.59
N GLY A 12 -6.09 7.44 10.93
CA GLY A 12 -6.91 8.42 11.66
C GLY A 12 -6.29 9.82 11.61
N VAL A 13 -7.13 10.88 11.48
CA VAL A 13 -6.67 12.27 11.49
C VAL A 13 -7.40 13.08 12.56
N TYR A 14 -6.64 13.67 13.48
CA TYR A 14 -7.13 14.54 14.55
C TYR A 14 -6.69 15.99 14.33
N LEU A 15 -7.61 16.95 14.40
CA LEU A 15 -7.30 18.38 14.29
C LEU A 15 -6.71 18.93 15.60
N VAL A 16 -5.47 19.37 15.55
CA VAL A 16 -4.82 20.12 16.64
C VAL A 16 -4.92 21.62 16.30
N ARG A 17 -5.67 22.38 17.08
CA ARG A 17 -6.03 23.77 16.75
C ARG A 17 -4.96 24.80 17.12
N ASP A 18 -4.13 24.47 18.09
CA ASP A 18 -3.22 25.45 18.71
C ASP A 18 -1.81 25.48 18.08
N LEU A 19 -1.57 24.71 17.00
CA LEU A 19 -0.27 24.66 16.36
C LEU A 19 -0.10 25.67 15.22
N THR A 20 -1.18 26.04 14.53
CA THR A 20 -1.20 27.03 13.43
C THR A 20 -2.56 27.70 13.38
N ASP A 21 -2.68 28.85 12.70
CA ASP A 21 -3.95 29.58 12.56
C ASP A 21 -5.06 28.73 11.91
N SER A 22 -4.72 27.87 10.93
CA SER A 22 -5.63 26.94 10.28
C SER A 22 -5.77 25.59 11.01
N GLY A 23 -4.98 25.35 12.06
CA GLY A 23 -4.81 24.07 12.71
C GLY A 23 -3.89 23.13 11.92
N THR A 24 -3.59 21.99 12.50
CA THR A 24 -2.78 20.92 11.86
C THR A 24 -3.50 19.60 12.03
N GLY A 25 -3.66 18.83 10.96
CA GLY A 25 -4.13 17.45 11.04
C GLY A 25 -3.01 16.55 11.56
N LEU A 26 -3.22 15.92 12.71
CA LEU A 26 -2.33 14.89 13.25
C LEU A 26 -2.79 13.54 12.69
N VAL A 27 -1.93 12.89 11.90
CA VAL A 27 -2.17 11.57 11.30
C VAL A 27 -1.57 10.52 12.21
N GLN A 28 -2.32 9.47 12.52
CA GLN A 28 -1.83 8.36 13.34
C GLN A 28 -2.21 7.01 12.75
N THR A 29 -1.21 6.13 12.68
CA THR A 29 -1.38 4.74 12.26
C THR A 29 -0.48 3.79 13.06
N VAL A 30 -0.74 2.49 12.95
CA VAL A 30 0.10 1.41 13.45
C VAL A 30 -0.01 0.19 12.54
N ASP A 31 1.13 -0.26 12.05
CA ASP A 31 1.22 -1.45 11.19
C ASP A 31 2.33 -2.38 11.64
N LEU A 32 2.03 -3.68 11.65
CA LEU A 32 2.98 -4.77 11.90
C LEU A 32 2.88 -5.80 10.79
N ILE A 33 4.03 -6.34 10.39
CA ILE A 33 4.09 -7.43 9.41
C ILE A 33 4.95 -8.59 9.91
N THR A 34 4.74 -9.77 9.31
CA THR A 34 5.63 -10.94 9.45
C THR A 34 6.76 -10.88 8.42
N PRO A 35 7.90 -11.58 8.64
CA PRO A 35 9.00 -11.61 7.69
C PRO A 35 8.59 -12.15 6.31
N LEU A 36 9.04 -11.46 5.27
CA LEU A 36 8.85 -11.81 3.86
C LEU A 36 10.15 -12.29 3.20
N VAL A 37 11.28 -11.92 3.81
CA VAL A 37 12.65 -12.21 3.37
C VAL A 37 13.46 -12.72 4.54
N ASP A 38 14.54 -13.44 4.25
CA ASP A 38 15.41 -14.02 5.28
C ASP A 38 16.40 -13.00 5.87
N ASP A 39 16.73 -11.94 5.12
CA ASP A 39 17.60 -10.87 5.60
C ASP A 39 16.85 -9.98 6.61
N PRO A 40 17.30 -9.94 7.89
CA PRO A 40 16.60 -9.21 8.93
C PRO A 40 16.68 -7.68 8.74
N GLU A 41 17.73 -7.16 8.13
CA GLU A 41 17.86 -5.72 7.87
C GLU A 41 16.88 -5.29 6.77
N LEU A 42 16.80 -6.05 5.67
CA LEU A 42 15.80 -5.83 4.62
C LEU A 42 14.37 -5.98 5.15
N PHE A 43 14.12 -6.96 6.02
CA PHE A 43 12.81 -7.08 6.68
C PHE A 43 12.46 -5.82 7.48
N GLY A 44 13.40 -5.28 8.24
CA GLY A 44 13.23 -4.03 8.97
C GLY A 44 12.92 -2.83 8.07
N GLN A 45 13.62 -2.73 6.92
CA GLN A 45 13.35 -1.70 5.91
C GLN A 45 11.94 -1.82 5.33
N ILE A 46 11.52 -3.03 4.96
CA ILE A 46 10.18 -3.28 4.39
C ILE A 46 9.10 -2.93 5.40
N ALA A 47 9.24 -3.37 6.65
CA ALA A 47 8.26 -3.10 7.70
C ALA A 47 8.11 -1.61 7.99
N ALA A 48 9.22 -0.86 8.00
CA ALA A 48 9.17 0.58 8.18
C ALA A 48 8.55 1.29 6.95
N ALA A 49 8.90 0.87 5.72
CA ALA A 49 8.30 1.42 4.51
C ALA A 49 6.78 1.17 4.46
N ASN A 50 6.33 -0.01 4.89
CA ASN A 50 4.91 -0.36 5.00
C ASN A 50 4.19 0.57 6.00
N ALA A 51 4.68 0.69 7.23
CA ALA A 51 4.02 1.47 8.26
C ALA A 51 4.02 3.00 7.99
N LEU A 52 5.02 3.51 7.26
CA LEU A 52 5.06 4.91 6.83
C LEU A 52 4.07 5.22 5.71
N SER A 53 3.64 4.20 4.97
CA SER A 53 2.84 4.34 3.76
C SER A 53 1.47 4.97 4.01
N ASP A 54 0.78 4.59 5.08
CA ASP A 54 -0.52 5.13 5.47
C ASP A 54 -0.50 6.66 5.58
N VAL A 55 0.58 7.21 6.15
CA VAL A 55 0.70 8.67 6.27
C VAL A 55 0.81 9.33 4.90
N TYR A 56 1.56 8.71 3.97
CA TYR A 56 1.68 9.21 2.60
C TYR A 56 0.37 9.05 1.83
N ALA A 57 -0.39 7.96 2.05
CA ALA A 57 -1.69 7.73 1.43
C ALA A 57 -2.73 8.79 1.85
N MET A 58 -2.59 9.34 3.06
CA MET A 58 -3.41 10.47 3.54
C MET A 58 -2.95 11.85 3.03
N GLY A 59 -1.93 11.92 2.16
CA GLY A 59 -1.31 13.17 1.71
C GLY A 59 -0.48 13.86 2.79
N GLY A 60 -0.14 13.15 3.85
CA GLY A 60 0.60 13.63 5.01
C GLY A 60 2.11 13.44 4.91
N ARG A 61 2.81 13.93 5.92
CA ARG A 61 4.25 13.76 6.13
C ARG A 61 4.50 13.15 7.51
N PRO A 62 5.18 11.98 7.61
CA PRO A 62 5.58 11.41 8.89
C PRO A 62 6.52 12.36 9.65
N ILE A 63 6.42 12.38 10.96
CA ILE A 63 7.29 13.20 11.83
C ILE A 63 7.96 12.39 12.92
N THR A 64 7.24 11.44 13.54
CA THR A 64 7.78 10.56 14.58
C THR A 64 7.28 9.14 14.44
N ALA A 65 8.05 8.18 14.97
CA ALA A 65 7.66 6.79 15.01
C ALA A 65 8.05 6.13 16.36
N LEU A 66 7.32 5.07 16.70
CA LEU A 66 7.62 4.14 17.78
C LEU A 66 7.76 2.73 17.19
N ASN A 67 8.82 1.99 17.54
CA ASN A 67 8.93 0.59 17.20
C ASN A 67 7.90 -0.25 17.97
N VAL A 68 7.23 -1.18 17.28
CA VAL A 68 6.36 -2.18 17.88
C VAL A 68 6.90 -3.56 17.51
N CYS A 69 7.40 -4.30 18.50
CA CYS A 69 8.14 -5.53 18.29
C CYS A 69 7.51 -6.70 19.06
N VAL A 70 7.22 -7.78 18.36
CA VAL A 70 6.93 -9.09 18.95
C VAL A 70 8.03 -10.05 18.50
N PHE A 71 8.93 -10.41 19.42
CA PHE A 71 10.09 -11.21 19.12
C PHE A 71 10.02 -12.59 19.80
N PRO A 72 10.18 -13.70 19.03
CA PRO A 72 10.32 -15.04 19.60
C PRO A 72 11.49 -15.10 20.57
N LYS A 73 11.40 -16.01 21.54
CA LYS A 73 12.47 -16.21 22.52
C LYS A 73 13.79 -16.63 21.86
N GLU A 74 13.67 -17.38 20.77
CA GLU A 74 14.74 -17.96 19.99
C GLU A 74 15.39 -16.99 19.00
N LEU A 75 14.82 -15.78 18.83
CA LEU A 75 15.39 -14.79 17.91
C LEU A 75 16.77 -14.34 18.41
N GLU A 76 17.76 -14.53 17.55
CA GLU A 76 19.13 -14.12 17.83
C GLU A 76 19.21 -12.60 18.03
N PRO A 77 19.93 -12.12 19.06
CA PRO A 77 20.07 -10.67 19.31
C PRO A 77 20.65 -9.89 18.13
N ALA A 78 21.47 -10.53 17.29
CA ALA A 78 22.02 -9.91 16.09
C ALA A 78 20.92 -9.64 15.05
N ALA A 79 20.00 -10.60 14.84
CA ALA A 79 18.87 -10.42 13.95
C ALA A 79 17.92 -9.31 14.44
N ALA A 80 17.61 -9.27 15.74
CA ALA A 80 16.81 -8.19 16.31
C ALA A 80 17.45 -6.81 16.07
N ARG A 81 18.77 -6.69 16.27
CA ARG A 81 19.50 -5.44 15.99
C ARG A 81 19.46 -5.06 14.50
N ALA A 82 19.60 -6.03 13.60
CA ALA A 82 19.55 -5.79 12.16
C ALA A 82 18.16 -5.30 11.71
N ILE A 83 17.06 -5.89 12.24
CA ILE A 83 15.69 -5.43 11.99
C ILE A 83 15.54 -3.94 12.37
N LEU A 84 15.95 -3.59 13.59
CA LEU A 84 15.87 -2.22 14.08
C LEU A 84 16.76 -1.26 13.27
N ALA A 85 17.94 -1.71 12.83
CA ALA A 85 18.84 -0.92 11.99
C ALA A 85 18.22 -0.64 10.62
N GLY A 86 17.63 -1.65 9.96
CA GLY A 86 16.93 -1.49 8.69
C GLY A 86 15.76 -0.52 8.78
N ALA A 87 14.94 -0.64 9.84
CA ALA A 87 13.85 0.31 10.07
C ALA A 87 14.37 1.75 10.26
N ASN A 88 15.46 1.92 11.01
CA ASN A 88 16.06 3.22 11.27
C ASN A 88 16.60 3.89 10.00
N GLN A 89 17.13 3.10 9.05
CA GLN A 89 17.53 3.62 7.72
C GLN A 89 16.34 4.23 6.98
N LYS A 90 15.18 3.56 6.99
CA LYS A 90 13.97 4.06 6.34
C LYS A 90 13.35 5.26 7.06
N LEU A 91 13.41 5.29 8.38
CA LEU A 91 13.00 6.46 9.15
C LEU A 91 13.88 7.68 8.84
N ALA A 92 15.19 7.49 8.72
CA ALA A 92 16.12 8.55 8.33
C ALA A 92 15.83 9.04 6.88
N GLU A 93 15.56 8.12 5.92
CA GLU A 93 15.15 8.46 4.56
C GLU A 93 13.82 9.24 4.54
N ALA A 94 12.89 8.91 5.45
CA ALA A 94 11.60 9.57 5.61
C ALA A 94 11.67 10.90 6.39
N ASP A 95 12.84 11.29 6.90
CA ASP A 95 13.02 12.44 7.82
C ASP A 95 12.09 12.32 9.05
N THR A 96 12.02 11.12 9.62
CA THR A 96 11.11 10.76 10.71
C THR A 96 11.89 10.38 11.96
N ALA A 97 11.64 11.04 13.09
CA ALA A 97 12.35 10.79 14.33
C ALA A 97 11.84 9.52 15.04
N LEU A 98 12.75 8.59 15.36
CA LEU A 98 12.43 7.46 16.22
C LEU A 98 12.44 7.92 17.70
N LEU A 99 11.30 7.82 18.39
CA LEU A 99 11.15 8.25 19.79
C LEU A 99 11.28 7.10 20.81
N GLY A 100 11.38 5.85 20.33
CA GLY A 100 11.44 4.68 21.19
C GLY A 100 10.57 3.55 20.68
N GLY A 101 9.88 2.86 21.57
CA GLY A 101 8.99 1.76 21.19
C GLY A 101 8.79 0.76 22.31
N HIS A 102 8.18 -0.37 21.96
CA HIS A 102 7.93 -1.44 22.90
C HIS A 102 8.25 -2.82 22.28
N THR A 103 8.83 -3.71 23.09
CA THR A 103 9.13 -5.08 22.69
C THR A 103 8.47 -6.06 23.63
N VAL A 104 7.71 -7.00 23.09
CA VAL A 104 7.15 -8.12 23.85
C VAL A 104 7.67 -9.47 23.30
N ARG A 105 7.61 -10.50 24.13
CA ARG A 105 7.87 -11.88 23.72
C ARG A 105 6.58 -12.47 23.13
N GLY A 106 6.69 -13.17 21.99
CA GLY A 106 5.57 -13.86 21.37
C GLY A 106 6.04 -15.08 20.56
N PRO A 107 5.10 -15.90 20.07
CA PRO A 107 5.43 -17.12 19.32
C PRO A 107 5.92 -16.84 17.90
N GLU A 108 5.54 -15.69 17.35
CA GLU A 108 5.86 -15.30 15.96
C GLU A 108 6.63 -13.99 15.95
N LEU A 109 7.49 -13.83 14.94
CA LEU A 109 8.19 -12.58 14.70
C LEU A 109 7.23 -11.60 13.99
N LEU A 110 6.90 -10.52 14.69
CA LEU A 110 6.18 -9.38 14.15
C LEU A 110 6.97 -8.11 14.42
N PHE A 111 7.09 -7.28 13.42
CA PHE A 111 7.73 -5.98 13.56
C PHE A 111 7.02 -4.93 12.70
N GLY A 112 6.97 -3.72 13.23
CA GLY A 112 6.44 -2.56 12.54
C GLY A 112 6.54 -1.31 13.38
N LEU A 113 5.79 -0.29 12.99
CA LEU A 113 5.86 1.02 13.63
C LEU A 113 4.45 1.53 13.97
N SER A 114 4.35 2.27 15.06
CA SER A 114 3.30 3.26 15.21
C SER A 114 3.85 4.60 14.73
N VAL A 115 3.20 5.19 13.73
CA VAL A 115 3.67 6.40 13.05
C VAL A 115 2.74 7.58 13.35
N THR A 116 3.33 8.71 13.67
CA THR A 116 2.65 9.99 13.74
C THR A 116 3.13 10.88 12.61
N GLY A 117 2.19 11.43 11.86
CA GLY A 117 2.43 12.38 10.78
C GLY A 117 1.60 13.64 10.92
N ILE A 118 1.82 14.58 10.02
CA ILE A 118 1.03 15.81 9.92
C ILE A 118 0.53 15.99 8.49
N VAL A 119 -0.64 16.60 8.37
CA VAL A 119 -1.27 16.93 7.09
C VAL A 119 -1.98 18.28 7.19
N ASP A 120 -2.05 19.02 6.08
CA ASP A 120 -2.91 20.19 5.97
C ASP A 120 -4.38 19.73 6.05
N PRO A 121 -5.18 20.22 7.01
CA PRO A 121 -6.56 19.79 7.17
C PRO A 121 -7.45 20.01 5.93
N THR A 122 -7.05 20.91 5.03
CA THR A 122 -7.77 21.23 3.78
C THR A 122 -7.34 20.35 2.61
N ARG A 123 -6.27 19.55 2.77
CA ARG A 123 -5.65 18.76 1.70
C ARG A 123 -5.51 17.27 2.05
N ILE A 124 -6.33 16.80 2.97
CA ILE A 124 -6.35 15.37 3.35
C ILE A 124 -6.83 14.56 2.14
N TRP A 125 -6.04 13.58 1.73
CA TRP A 125 -6.51 12.53 0.83
C TRP A 125 -7.32 11.52 1.63
N ARG A 126 -8.36 10.98 1.01
CA ARG A 126 -9.25 10.00 1.63
C ARG A 126 -9.44 8.83 0.68
N ASN A 127 -9.80 7.70 1.22
CA ASN A 127 -10.18 6.55 0.40
C ASN A 127 -11.42 6.87 -0.44
N VAL A 128 -12.38 7.59 0.12
CA VAL A 128 -13.59 8.04 -0.58
C VAL A 128 -13.42 9.42 -1.20
N GLY A 129 -14.11 9.68 -2.31
CA GLY A 129 -14.07 10.98 -2.98
C GLY A 129 -13.81 10.89 -4.48
N ALA A 130 -13.52 9.69 -5.01
CA ALA A 130 -13.39 9.45 -6.44
C ALA A 130 -14.69 9.87 -7.19
N ARG A 131 -14.53 10.41 -8.39
CA ARG A 131 -15.62 10.98 -9.19
C ARG A 131 -15.71 10.28 -10.54
N PRO A 132 -16.93 10.11 -11.10
CA PRO A 132 -17.05 9.62 -12.47
C PRO A 132 -16.23 10.50 -13.44
N GLY A 133 -15.40 9.87 -14.27
CA GLY A 133 -14.46 10.53 -15.17
C GLY A 133 -13.05 10.66 -14.61
N ASP A 134 -12.79 10.26 -13.37
CA ASP A 134 -11.42 10.12 -12.85
C ASP A 134 -10.73 8.90 -13.47
N GLY A 135 -9.43 9.00 -13.71
CA GLY A 135 -8.55 7.86 -14.00
C GLY A 135 -7.94 7.30 -12.73
N LEU A 136 -7.59 6.02 -12.75
CA LEU A 136 -6.96 5.29 -11.64
C LEU A 136 -5.47 5.08 -11.93
N ILE A 137 -4.61 5.64 -11.09
CA ILE A 137 -3.15 5.48 -11.17
C ILE A 137 -2.66 4.59 -10.04
N LEU A 138 -1.81 3.60 -10.38
CA LEU A 138 -1.11 2.74 -9.43
C LEU A 138 0.40 2.96 -9.53
N THR A 139 1.10 3.11 -8.37
CA THR A 139 2.54 3.52 -8.31
C THR A 139 3.45 2.38 -7.95
N LYS A 140 3.23 1.20 -7.84
CA LYS A 140 4.15 0.05 -7.70
C LYS A 140 3.55 -1.18 -8.36
N PRO A 141 4.39 -2.15 -8.77
CA PRO A 141 3.89 -3.41 -9.31
C PRO A 141 3.12 -4.23 -8.27
N LEU A 142 2.26 -5.14 -8.76
CA LEU A 142 1.49 -6.12 -8.00
C LEU A 142 2.14 -7.50 -8.03
N GLY A 143 1.83 -8.33 -7.04
CA GLY A 143 2.27 -9.71 -6.97
C GLY A 143 3.30 -9.98 -5.87
N SER A 144 3.50 -9.06 -4.92
CA SER A 144 4.49 -9.24 -3.85
C SER A 144 4.18 -10.43 -2.93
N GLY A 145 2.90 -10.72 -2.68
CA GLY A 145 2.49 -11.90 -1.92
C GLY A 145 2.78 -13.21 -2.65
N LEU A 146 2.58 -13.24 -3.98
CA LEU A 146 2.95 -14.37 -4.85
C LEU A 146 4.47 -14.58 -4.84
N ILE A 147 5.27 -13.51 -5.02
CA ILE A 147 6.74 -13.58 -4.99
C ILE A 147 7.23 -14.06 -3.62
N ALA A 148 6.74 -13.49 -2.52
CA ALA A 148 7.14 -13.90 -1.18
C ALA A 148 6.76 -15.36 -0.87
N THR A 149 5.59 -15.82 -1.34
CA THR A 149 5.17 -17.22 -1.19
C THR A 149 6.00 -18.14 -2.08
N GLY A 150 6.28 -17.75 -3.31
CA GLY A 150 7.15 -18.47 -4.23
C GLY A 150 8.58 -18.57 -3.71
N TYR A 151 9.12 -17.50 -3.14
CA TYR A 151 10.45 -17.48 -2.52
C TYR A 151 10.58 -18.53 -1.42
N ARG A 152 9.64 -18.57 -0.48
CA ARG A 152 9.61 -19.58 0.59
C ARG A 152 9.52 -21.02 0.07
N ARG A 153 9.06 -21.23 -1.17
CA ARG A 153 8.99 -22.55 -1.83
C ARG A 153 10.16 -22.82 -2.78
N GLY A 154 11.13 -21.91 -2.89
CA GLY A 154 12.28 -22.04 -3.81
C GLY A 154 11.93 -21.93 -5.29
N LEU A 155 10.85 -21.20 -5.63
CA LEU A 155 10.29 -21.05 -6.98
C LEU A 155 10.55 -19.68 -7.63
N VAL A 156 11.33 -18.84 -6.96
CA VAL A 156 11.62 -17.44 -7.39
C VAL A 156 13.12 -17.31 -7.62
N SER A 157 13.51 -16.67 -8.71
CA SER A 157 14.92 -16.40 -8.97
C SER A 157 15.46 -15.27 -8.08
N PRO A 158 16.79 -15.18 -7.89
CA PRO A 158 17.38 -14.06 -7.16
C PRO A 158 17.03 -12.69 -7.73
N GLU A 159 16.91 -12.57 -9.07
CA GLU A 159 16.60 -11.33 -9.78
C GLU A 159 15.13 -10.94 -9.57
N GLU A 160 14.19 -11.88 -9.66
CA GLU A 160 12.76 -11.66 -9.38
C GLU A 160 12.58 -11.17 -7.94
N LEU A 161 13.28 -11.83 -6.97
CA LEU A 161 13.23 -11.42 -5.56
C LEU A 161 13.84 -10.03 -5.35
N ALA A 162 15.01 -9.76 -5.92
CA ALA A 162 15.70 -8.47 -5.76
C ALA A 162 14.86 -7.31 -6.28
N THR A 163 14.23 -7.48 -7.45
CA THR A 163 13.31 -6.47 -8.02
C THR A 163 12.10 -6.23 -7.12
N CYS A 164 11.51 -7.28 -6.57
CA CYS A 164 10.40 -7.16 -5.62
C CYS A 164 10.85 -6.41 -4.36
N VAL A 165 11.92 -6.85 -3.70
CA VAL A 165 12.47 -6.25 -2.47
C VAL A 165 12.80 -4.78 -2.67
N TRP A 166 13.37 -4.40 -3.81
CA TRP A 166 13.64 -2.99 -4.13
C TRP A 166 12.38 -2.13 -4.07
N HIS A 167 11.26 -2.59 -4.63
CA HIS A 167 9.99 -1.87 -4.54
C HIS A 167 9.39 -1.91 -3.13
N LEU A 168 9.52 -3.03 -2.40
CA LEU A 168 9.01 -3.14 -1.02
C LEU A 168 9.72 -2.17 -0.07
N THR A 169 11.01 -1.91 -0.28
CA THR A 169 11.80 -0.95 0.51
C THR A 169 11.63 0.50 0.05
N MET A 170 11.05 0.75 -1.14
CA MET A 170 10.80 2.09 -1.66
C MET A 170 9.67 2.77 -0.86
N LEU A 171 9.95 3.97 -0.31
CA LEU A 171 8.93 4.78 0.35
C LEU A 171 7.92 5.34 -0.66
N ASN A 172 6.65 5.39 -0.29
CA ASN A 172 5.61 6.11 -1.05
C ASN A 172 5.75 7.65 -0.93
N ARG A 173 6.74 8.14 -0.17
CA ARG A 173 7.07 9.55 0.01
C ARG A 173 7.13 10.31 -1.31
N ARG A 174 7.96 9.82 -2.25
CA ARG A 174 8.20 10.53 -3.52
C ARG A 174 6.94 10.61 -4.38
N ALA A 175 6.13 9.54 -4.38
CA ALA A 175 4.84 9.55 -5.04
C ALA A 175 3.91 10.60 -4.43
N ALA A 176 3.79 10.64 -3.11
CA ALA A 176 2.95 11.62 -2.41
C ALA A 176 3.42 13.07 -2.65
N GLU A 177 4.73 13.33 -2.59
CA GLU A 177 5.31 14.65 -2.86
C GLU A 177 4.98 15.16 -4.28
N VAL A 178 5.12 14.30 -5.30
CA VAL A 178 4.80 14.64 -6.70
C VAL A 178 3.31 14.90 -6.85
N LEU A 179 2.48 14.01 -6.32
CA LEU A 179 1.03 14.06 -6.49
C LEU A 179 0.36 15.15 -5.65
N ALA A 180 1.04 15.73 -4.68
CA ALA A 180 0.56 16.90 -3.95
C ALA A 180 0.30 18.13 -4.82
N ALA A 181 0.86 18.19 -6.05
CA ALA A 181 0.60 19.22 -7.04
C ALA A 181 -0.63 18.94 -7.95
N PHE A 182 -1.26 17.78 -7.79
CA PHE A 182 -2.39 17.33 -8.62
C PHE A 182 -3.70 17.30 -7.82
N PRO A 183 -4.87 17.42 -8.50
CA PRO A 183 -6.16 17.37 -7.83
C PRO A 183 -6.59 15.93 -7.54
N VAL A 184 -5.92 15.28 -6.60
CA VAL A 184 -6.27 13.92 -6.15
C VAL A 184 -7.65 13.92 -5.53
N SER A 185 -8.55 13.12 -6.09
CA SER A 185 -9.95 12.98 -5.64
C SER A 185 -10.10 11.94 -4.55
N ALA A 186 -9.36 10.84 -4.64
CA ALA A 186 -9.29 9.78 -3.64
C ALA A 186 -7.92 9.09 -3.71
N ALA A 187 -7.47 8.54 -2.59
CA ALA A 187 -6.21 7.81 -2.50
C ALA A 187 -6.27 6.73 -1.41
N THR A 188 -5.54 5.66 -1.62
CA THR A 188 -5.20 4.62 -0.64
C THR A 188 -3.86 4.02 -1.02
N ASP A 189 -3.19 3.32 -0.11
CA ASP A 189 -2.14 2.39 -0.51
C ASP A 189 -2.69 0.98 -0.70
N VAL A 190 -2.00 0.15 -1.48
CA VAL A 190 -2.44 -1.22 -1.78
C VAL A 190 -1.63 -2.18 -0.94
N THR A 191 -2.22 -2.69 0.14
CA THR A 191 -1.55 -3.59 1.08
C THR A 191 -2.30 -4.93 1.25
N GLY A 192 -2.53 -5.37 2.45
CA GLY A 192 -2.97 -6.73 2.80
C GLY A 192 -4.29 -7.21 2.18
N PHE A 193 -5.19 -6.30 1.82
CA PHE A 193 -6.45 -6.67 1.16
C PHE A 193 -6.34 -6.82 -0.36
N GLY A 194 -5.15 -6.62 -0.93
CA GLY A 194 -4.89 -6.68 -2.36
C GLY A 194 -5.53 -5.53 -3.14
N LEU A 195 -5.33 -5.51 -4.45
CA LEU A 195 -5.88 -4.44 -5.29
C LEU A 195 -7.40 -4.33 -5.14
N ILE A 196 -8.12 -5.46 -5.11
CA ILE A 196 -9.58 -5.48 -5.01
C ILE A 196 -10.07 -4.87 -3.71
N GLY A 197 -9.54 -5.32 -2.55
CA GLY A 197 -10.05 -4.85 -1.26
C GLY A 197 -9.83 -3.36 -1.04
N HIS A 198 -8.65 -2.84 -1.43
CA HIS A 198 -8.35 -1.41 -1.34
C HIS A 198 -9.16 -0.58 -2.34
N SER A 199 -9.33 -1.07 -3.58
CA SER A 199 -10.21 -0.43 -4.57
C SER A 199 -11.66 -0.35 -4.09
N LEU A 200 -12.19 -1.39 -3.44
CA LEU A 200 -13.52 -1.38 -2.86
C LEU A 200 -13.68 -0.32 -1.76
N GLY A 201 -12.61 -0.04 -1.01
CA GLY A 201 -12.56 1.09 -0.06
C GLY A 201 -12.93 2.42 -0.72
N MET A 202 -12.44 2.66 -1.94
CA MET A 202 -12.68 3.91 -2.69
C MET A 202 -14.14 4.04 -3.19
N THR A 203 -14.90 2.95 -3.28
CA THR A 203 -16.31 2.96 -3.73
C THR A 203 -17.30 3.19 -2.58
N ARG A 204 -16.85 3.09 -1.32
CA ARG A 204 -17.71 3.26 -0.14
C ARG A 204 -18.33 4.65 -0.13
N HIS A 205 -19.64 4.72 0.03
CA HIS A 205 -20.41 5.98 0.12
C HIS A 205 -20.29 6.93 -1.09
N GLY A 206 -19.55 6.55 -2.15
CA GLY A 206 -19.21 7.45 -3.25
C GLY A 206 -20.19 7.46 -4.42
N GLY A 207 -21.10 6.48 -4.54
CA GLY A 207 -21.99 6.36 -5.71
C GLY A 207 -21.22 6.14 -7.01
N VAL A 208 -20.06 5.49 -6.95
CA VAL A 208 -19.18 5.22 -8.08
C VAL A 208 -18.87 3.73 -8.20
N SER A 209 -18.47 3.31 -9.39
CA SER A 209 -17.86 2.00 -9.66
C SER A 209 -16.47 2.22 -10.25
N LEU A 210 -15.54 1.32 -9.94
CA LEU A 210 -14.19 1.33 -10.51
C LEU A 210 -14.09 0.26 -11.59
N HIS A 211 -13.47 0.63 -12.71
CA HIS A 211 -13.20 -0.24 -13.84
C HIS A 211 -11.69 -0.40 -13.98
N ILE A 212 -11.17 -1.61 -13.72
CA ILE A 212 -9.75 -1.94 -13.75
C ILE A 212 -9.43 -2.68 -15.05
N ASP A 213 -8.53 -2.12 -15.85
CA ASP A 213 -7.94 -2.74 -17.03
C ASP A 213 -6.74 -3.61 -16.60
N CYS A 214 -6.97 -4.93 -16.53
CA CYS A 214 -5.95 -5.88 -16.10
C CYS A 214 -4.76 -5.97 -17.07
N GLY A 215 -4.95 -5.59 -18.33
CA GLY A 215 -3.88 -5.52 -19.31
C GLY A 215 -2.87 -4.38 -19.08
N ARG A 216 -3.22 -3.42 -18.22
CA ARG A 216 -2.37 -2.27 -17.85
C ARG A 216 -1.76 -2.38 -16.47
N LEU A 217 -2.05 -3.43 -15.72
CA LEU A 217 -1.49 -3.59 -14.38
C LEU A 217 0.04 -3.75 -14.44
N PRO A 218 0.80 -2.96 -13.69
CA PRO A 218 2.21 -3.25 -13.49
C PRO A 218 2.33 -4.48 -12.59
N ILE A 219 3.06 -5.50 -13.05
CA ILE A 219 3.14 -6.81 -12.40
C ILE A 219 4.60 -7.20 -12.25
N TYR A 220 4.99 -7.76 -11.11
CA TYR A 220 6.33 -8.31 -10.93
C TYR A 220 6.58 -9.48 -11.86
N ASP A 221 7.80 -9.54 -12.42
CA ASP A 221 8.25 -10.70 -13.17
C ASP A 221 8.10 -11.96 -12.33
N GLY A 222 7.61 -13.03 -12.94
CA GLY A 222 7.33 -14.30 -12.27
C GLY A 222 5.98 -14.37 -11.54
N ALA A 223 5.34 -13.26 -11.18
CA ALA A 223 4.10 -13.29 -10.39
C ALA A 223 2.96 -14.04 -11.11
N LEU A 224 2.72 -13.77 -12.40
CA LEU A 224 1.71 -14.50 -13.18
C LEU A 224 2.04 -15.98 -13.36
N ARG A 225 3.32 -16.33 -13.51
CA ARG A 225 3.77 -17.73 -13.58
C ARG A 225 3.46 -18.46 -12.26
N LEU A 226 3.70 -17.81 -11.13
CA LEU A 226 3.40 -18.34 -9.80
C LEU A 226 1.88 -18.48 -9.59
N ALA A 227 1.10 -17.47 -9.98
CA ALA A 227 -0.36 -17.53 -9.93
C ALA A 227 -0.92 -18.68 -10.77
N ALA A 228 -0.45 -18.85 -12.01
CA ALA A 228 -0.84 -19.96 -12.89
C ALA A 228 -0.44 -21.34 -12.34
N ALA A 229 0.60 -21.41 -11.49
CA ALA A 229 0.99 -22.61 -10.78
C ALA A 229 0.28 -22.77 -9.41
N HIS A 230 -0.77 -21.97 -9.15
CA HIS A 230 -1.54 -21.95 -7.90
C HIS A 230 -0.66 -21.73 -6.63
N VAL A 231 0.44 -20.99 -6.78
CA VAL A 231 1.28 -20.56 -5.67
C VAL A 231 0.63 -19.35 -5.02
N THR A 232 -0.25 -19.60 -4.05
CA THR A 232 -1.01 -18.57 -3.36
C THR A 232 -0.87 -18.69 -1.85
N CYS A 233 -1.09 -17.59 -1.13
CA CYS A 233 -1.04 -17.54 0.33
C CYS A 233 -2.46 -17.58 0.96
N GLY A 234 -2.51 -17.73 2.30
CA GLY A 234 -3.77 -17.70 3.05
C GLY A 234 -4.50 -16.36 2.90
N GLY A 235 -3.77 -15.25 2.89
CA GLY A 235 -4.31 -13.91 2.71
C GLY A 235 -5.09 -13.75 1.40
N ALA A 236 -4.53 -14.23 0.28
CA ALA A 236 -5.20 -14.16 -1.02
C ALA A 236 -6.53 -14.94 -1.03
N ARG A 237 -6.55 -16.14 -0.42
CA ARG A 237 -7.80 -16.92 -0.29
C ARG A 237 -8.84 -16.20 0.57
N ASN A 238 -8.42 -15.62 1.68
CA ASN A 238 -9.32 -14.84 2.55
C ASN A 238 -9.86 -13.60 1.83
N ASN A 239 -9.01 -12.88 1.08
CA ASN A 239 -9.41 -11.73 0.28
C ASN A 239 -10.44 -12.13 -0.80
N ARG A 240 -10.19 -13.23 -1.52
CA ARG A 240 -11.14 -13.74 -2.50
C ARG A 240 -12.47 -14.11 -1.84
N GLN A 241 -12.45 -14.80 -0.72
CA GLN A 241 -13.67 -15.16 0.01
C GLN A 241 -14.45 -13.91 0.47
N ALA A 242 -13.75 -12.87 0.92
CA ALA A 242 -14.38 -11.65 1.43
C ALA A 242 -14.95 -10.77 0.32
N PHE A 243 -14.27 -10.68 -0.84
CA PHE A 243 -14.52 -9.61 -1.82
C PHE A 243 -15.03 -10.09 -3.19
N ALA A 244 -14.96 -11.38 -3.53
CA ALA A 244 -15.31 -11.87 -4.87
C ALA A 244 -16.76 -11.54 -5.29
N SER A 245 -17.70 -11.50 -4.37
CA SER A 245 -19.10 -11.16 -4.67
C SER A 245 -19.32 -9.67 -5.03
N MET A 246 -18.35 -8.82 -4.75
CA MET A 246 -18.41 -7.37 -5.02
C MET A 246 -17.71 -6.98 -6.33
N VAL A 247 -17.12 -7.96 -7.02
CA VAL A 247 -16.36 -7.74 -8.25
C VAL A 247 -16.97 -8.50 -9.40
N ALA A 248 -17.22 -7.83 -10.52
CA ALA A 248 -17.50 -8.46 -11.79
C ALA A 248 -16.19 -8.65 -12.57
N VAL A 249 -15.75 -9.90 -12.69
CA VAL A 249 -14.55 -10.25 -13.48
C VAL A 249 -15.00 -10.71 -14.87
N HIS A 250 -14.53 -10.01 -15.92
CA HIS A 250 -14.84 -10.35 -17.29
C HIS A 250 -14.18 -11.68 -17.69
N PRO A 251 -14.83 -12.50 -18.57
CA PRO A 251 -14.28 -13.79 -19.01
C PRO A 251 -12.90 -13.71 -19.69
N ASP A 252 -12.50 -12.56 -20.21
CA ASP A 252 -11.18 -12.34 -20.83
C ASP A 252 -10.04 -12.26 -19.79
N VAL A 253 -10.36 -12.04 -18.52
CA VAL A 253 -9.37 -12.04 -17.45
C VAL A 253 -8.97 -13.49 -17.15
N THR A 254 -7.70 -13.82 -17.38
CA THR A 254 -7.18 -15.16 -17.13
C THR A 254 -7.26 -15.50 -15.62
N GLU A 255 -7.29 -16.80 -15.30
CA GLU A 255 -7.30 -17.26 -13.91
C GLU A 255 -6.10 -16.71 -13.12
N ALA A 256 -4.92 -16.67 -13.72
CA ALA A 256 -3.71 -16.12 -13.09
C ALA A 256 -3.83 -14.63 -12.76
N LEU A 257 -4.40 -13.82 -13.64
CA LEU A 257 -4.72 -12.42 -13.36
C LEU A 257 -5.79 -12.31 -12.26
N GLY A 258 -6.82 -13.16 -12.32
CA GLY A 258 -7.84 -13.23 -11.28
C GLY A 258 -7.27 -13.55 -9.90
N GLU A 259 -6.25 -14.43 -9.80
CA GLU A 259 -5.53 -14.68 -8.53
C GLU A 259 -4.74 -13.45 -8.07
N LEU A 260 -4.03 -12.80 -9.00
CA LEU A 260 -3.23 -11.60 -8.70
C LEU A 260 -4.06 -10.45 -8.11
N LEU A 261 -5.29 -10.26 -8.56
CA LEU A 261 -6.16 -9.18 -8.09
C LEU A 261 -6.45 -9.25 -6.58
N PHE A 262 -6.47 -10.46 -6.00
CA PHE A 262 -6.69 -10.69 -4.58
C PHE A 262 -5.40 -10.94 -3.79
N ASP A 263 -4.22 -10.94 -4.47
CA ASP A 263 -2.94 -11.16 -3.83
C ASP A 263 -2.63 -10.03 -2.84
N PRO A 264 -2.39 -10.33 -1.55
CA PRO A 264 -2.01 -9.30 -0.58
C PRO A 264 -0.67 -8.69 -0.97
N GLN A 265 -0.58 -7.37 -0.88
CA GLN A 265 0.66 -6.66 -1.09
C GLN A 265 1.26 -6.26 0.26
N THR A 266 2.57 -6.24 0.36
CA THR A 266 3.29 -5.63 1.48
C THR A 266 3.98 -4.40 0.96
N SER A 267 3.90 -3.28 1.66
CA SER A 267 4.50 -2.01 1.24
C SER A 267 4.21 -1.69 -0.23
N GLY A 268 2.95 -1.87 -0.63
CA GLY A 268 2.52 -1.66 -2.02
C GLY A 268 2.52 -0.18 -2.42
N GLY A 269 2.11 0.08 -3.65
CA GLY A 269 2.03 1.43 -4.19
C GLY A 269 0.76 2.17 -3.76
N LEU A 270 0.73 3.47 -4.01
CA LEU A 270 -0.48 4.27 -3.90
C LEU A 270 -1.40 3.96 -5.09
N LEU A 271 -2.68 3.82 -4.81
CA LEU A 271 -3.77 3.81 -5.76
C LEU A 271 -4.52 5.15 -5.62
N LEU A 272 -4.58 5.91 -6.71
CA LEU A 272 -5.13 7.25 -6.70
C LEU A 272 -6.16 7.44 -7.80
N ALA A 273 -7.18 8.23 -7.51
CA ALA A 273 -8.14 8.73 -8.48
C ALA A 273 -7.90 10.23 -8.70
N LEU A 274 -7.84 10.67 -9.95
CA LEU A 274 -7.72 12.07 -10.33
C LEU A 274 -8.34 12.28 -11.72
N PRO A 275 -8.75 13.54 -12.09
CA PRO A 275 -9.37 13.81 -13.38
C PRO A 275 -8.57 13.23 -14.55
N ALA A 276 -9.25 12.54 -15.47
CA ALA A 276 -8.61 11.77 -16.55
C ALA A 276 -7.64 12.61 -17.39
N GLU A 277 -7.98 13.89 -17.64
CA GLU A 277 -7.15 14.85 -18.38
C GLU A 277 -5.84 15.21 -17.68
N ARG A 278 -5.70 14.88 -16.38
CA ARG A 278 -4.48 15.14 -15.61
C ARG A 278 -3.63 13.88 -15.43
N CYS A 279 -4.14 12.69 -15.79
CA CYS A 279 -3.46 11.41 -15.53
C CYS A 279 -2.13 11.28 -16.27
N GLU A 280 -2.06 11.65 -17.56
CA GLU A 280 -0.82 11.55 -18.34
C GLU A 280 0.27 12.48 -17.78
N GLU A 281 -0.09 13.70 -17.41
CA GLU A 281 0.83 14.65 -16.79
C GLU A 281 1.33 14.10 -15.43
N ALA A 282 0.45 13.56 -14.59
CA ALA A 282 0.79 12.98 -13.30
C ALA A 282 1.75 11.77 -13.45
N ILE A 283 1.45 10.87 -14.39
CA ILE A 283 2.31 9.70 -14.68
C ILE A 283 3.69 10.15 -15.19
N SER A 284 3.74 11.15 -16.09
CA SER A 284 4.99 11.70 -16.58
C SER A 284 5.83 12.31 -15.43
N ALA A 285 5.19 13.06 -14.55
CA ALA A 285 5.86 13.66 -13.38
C ALA A 285 6.37 12.58 -12.41
N LEU A 286 5.57 11.54 -12.13
CA LEU A 286 5.97 10.40 -11.30
C LEU A 286 7.19 9.68 -11.88
N ARG A 287 7.15 9.34 -13.17
CA ARG A 287 8.26 8.66 -13.87
C ARG A 287 9.52 9.52 -13.90
N SER A 288 9.40 10.83 -14.11
CA SER A 288 10.52 11.77 -14.04
C SER A 288 11.15 11.83 -12.64
N ALA A 289 10.36 11.53 -11.61
CA ALA A 289 10.83 11.41 -10.23
C ALA A 289 11.27 9.98 -9.87
N SER A 290 11.46 9.09 -10.87
CA SER A 290 11.82 7.67 -10.69
C SER A 290 10.81 6.86 -9.89
N VAL A 291 9.54 7.25 -9.91
CA VAL A 291 8.43 6.49 -9.33
C VAL A 291 7.75 5.71 -10.44
N PRO A 292 7.65 4.36 -10.36
CA PRO A 292 6.84 3.60 -11.30
C PRO A 292 5.38 4.06 -11.21
N ALA A 293 4.72 4.22 -12.35
CA ALA A 293 3.30 4.58 -12.37
C ALA A 293 2.63 4.08 -13.64
N ALA A 294 1.39 3.61 -13.51
CA ALA A 294 0.54 3.15 -14.60
C ALA A 294 -0.89 3.64 -14.42
N LEU A 295 -1.54 4.03 -15.52
CA LEU A 295 -2.98 4.22 -15.57
C LEU A 295 -3.62 2.85 -15.72
N ILE A 296 -4.30 2.39 -14.67
CA ILE A 296 -4.84 1.02 -14.58
C ILE A 296 -6.35 0.95 -14.75
N GLY A 297 -7.03 2.08 -14.94
CA GLY A 297 -8.48 2.05 -15.04
C GLY A 297 -9.11 3.41 -14.91
N GLU A 298 -10.42 3.41 -14.69
CA GLU A 298 -11.24 4.60 -14.60
C GLU A 298 -12.35 4.47 -13.55
N VAL A 299 -12.92 5.61 -13.18
CA VAL A 299 -14.06 5.73 -12.27
C VAL A 299 -15.30 6.07 -13.09
N THR A 300 -16.39 5.32 -12.87
CA THR A 300 -17.68 5.56 -13.52
C THR A 300 -18.77 5.86 -12.48
N LYS A 301 -19.95 6.25 -12.96
CA LYS A 301 -21.15 6.26 -12.10
C LYS A 301 -21.44 4.87 -11.59
N SER A 302 -22.00 4.76 -10.37
CA SER A 302 -22.35 3.49 -9.76
C SER A 302 -23.19 2.61 -10.69
N THR A 303 -22.81 1.36 -10.77
CA THR A 303 -23.43 0.30 -11.55
C THR A 303 -23.81 -0.89 -10.68
N ASN A 304 -24.10 -2.07 -11.26
CA ASN A 304 -24.53 -3.26 -10.51
C ASN A 304 -23.45 -3.82 -9.56
N HIS A 305 -22.17 -3.61 -9.89
CA HIS A 305 -21.04 -3.97 -9.05
C HIS A 305 -20.19 -2.75 -8.73
N PRO A 306 -19.65 -2.64 -7.52
CA PRO A 306 -18.75 -1.55 -7.18
C PRO A 306 -17.42 -1.62 -7.93
N LEU A 307 -17.03 -2.81 -8.43
CA LEU A 307 -15.79 -3.01 -9.15
C LEU A 307 -15.94 -3.95 -10.34
N TYR A 308 -15.27 -3.60 -11.45
CA TYR A 308 -15.16 -4.39 -12.67
C TYR A 308 -13.69 -4.59 -13.01
N ALA A 309 -13.31 -5.82 -13.40
CA ALA A 309 -11.99 -6.16 -13.89
C ALA A 309 -12.12 -6.77 -15.30
N TYR A 310 -11.37 -6.25 -16.28
CA TYR A 310 -11.41 -6.67 -17.69
C TYR A 310 -9.99 -6.61 -18.30
N CYS A 311 -9.82 -7.15 -19.52
CA CYS A 311 -8.61 -7.03 -20.35
C CYS A 311 -8.93 -6.41 -21.70
#